data_6866d89e3b380325012fe44e33bc1e50
#
_entry.id   6866d89e3b380325012fe44e33bc1e50
#
_cell.length_a   1.000
_cell.length_b   1.000
_cell.length_c   1.000
_cell.angle_alpha   90.00
_cell.angle_beta   90.00
_cell.angle_gamma   90.00
#
_symmetry.space_group_name_H-M   'P 1'
#
loop_
_entity.id
_entity.type
_entity.pdbx_description
1 polymer ?
#
loop_
_entity_poly.entity_id
_entity_poly.type
_entity_poly.pdbx_seq_one_letter_code
_entity_poly.pdbx_strand_id
1 'polypeptide(L)'
;LKDFFAGLPDNSPAKAHNHYRKVDPFLGIYHPDNISQGTGQGGRFDIIHPVTNRPCKVPTGGWRFAESKLPELLANHRIVFGKDETTVPCLKRYLKETEYEIYSSVFYKDGRGASKRIEELLNGKYFDYPKDEGIIKTFVSLVTSYPASEDIILDFFAGSGTTAHAVMQLNREDGGNRKYICIQLPELCDAKSEAYKAGYKTIAEISKERIRRAGMKLRMEIEAEQAKQQRRLDFEGEELVKMPDLGFKVFKLAESNFKQWRDIKGSDKEEWKQQLIDFLDPLAKNATVG
;
A
#
# COMPACT_ATOMS: atom_id res chain seq x y z
N LEU A 1 -25.53 -8.55 -1.29
CA LEU A 1 -24.20 -8.57 -0.63
C LEU A 1 -23.49 -9.90 -0.81
N LYS A 2 -24.15 -11.04 -0.58
CA LYS A 2 -23.52 -12.36 -0.73
C LYS A 2 -23.01 -12.57 -2.16
N ASP A 3 -23.82 -12.25 -3.13
CA ASP A 3 -23.48 -12.38 -4.56
C ASP A 3 -22.41 -11.38 -4.97
N PHE A 4 -22.43 -10.16 -4.41
CA PHE A 4 -21.39 -9.16 -4.59
C PHE A 4 -20.02 -9.70 -4.15
N PHE A 5 -19.90 -10.20 -2.90
CA PHE A 5 -18.63 -10.74 -2.42
C PHE A 5 -18.20 -12.02 -3.15
N ALA A 6 -19.14 -12.84 -3.63
CA ALA A 6 -18.84 -14.03 -4.42
C ALA A 6 -18.27 -13.68 -5.81
N GLY A 7 -18.69 -12.58 -6.39
CA GLY A 7 -18.21 -12.09 -7.69
C GLY A 7 -16.85 -11.38 -7.66
N LEU A 8 -16.31 -11.08 -6.48
CA LEU A 8 -15.02 -10.43 -6.36
C LEU A 8 -13.86 -11.40 -6.70
N PRO A 9 -12.76 -10.91 -7.32
CA PRO A 9 -11.55 -11.68 -7.51
C PRO A 9 -11.00 -12.26 -6.20
N ASP A 10 -10.34 -13.43 -6.26
CA ASP A 10 -9.83 -14.11 -5.06
C ASP A 10 -8.80 -13.30 -4.27
N ASN A 11 -8.08 -12.42 -4.94
CA ASN A 11 -7.09 -11.50 -4.37
C ASN A 11 -7.67 -10.14 -3.96
N SER A 12 -8.97 -9.94 -4.06
CA SER A 12 -9.60 -8.68 -3.67
C SER A 12 -9.56 -8.49 -2.15
N PRO A 13 -9.01 -7.38 -1.63
CA PRO A 13 -9.06 -7.08 -0.19
C PRO A 13 -10.50 -7.06 0.35
N ALA A 14 -11.46 -6.60 -0.43
CA ALA A 14 -12.87 -6.57 -0.05
C ALA A 14 -13.46 -7.98 0.20
N LYS A 15 -12.86 -9.05 -0.36
CA LYS A 15 -13.30 -10.42 -0.14
C LYS A 15 -13.09 -10.87 1.31
N ALA A 16 -12.13 -10.29 2.03
CA ALA A 16 -11.93 -10.52 3.46
C ALA A 16 -13.14 -10.09 4.30
N HIS A 17 -13.95 -9.16 3.79
CA HIS A 17 -15.16 -8.64 4.46
C HIS A 17 -16.44 -9.40 4.09
N ASN A 18 -16.36 -10.57 3.48
CA ASN A 18 -17.51 -11.37 3.05
C ASN A 18 -18.45 -11.81 4.19
N HIS A 19 -18.02 -11.70 5.44
CA HIS A 19 -18.81 -11.97 6.64
C HIS A 19 -19.78 -10.83 6.99
N TYR A 20 -19.61 -9.63 6.43
CA TYR A 20 -20.53 -8.50 6.56
C TYR A 20 -21.74 -8.70 5.65
N ARG A 21 -22.82 -9.30 6.19
CA ARG A 21 -24.00 -9.74 5.39
C ARG A 21 -25.32 -9.21 5.88
N LYS A 22 -25.33 -8.45 6.97
CA LYS A 22 -26.53 -7.88 7.53
C LYS A 22 -26.57 -6.37 7.32
N VAL A 23 -27.75 -5.82 7.17
CA VAL A 23 -27.97 -4.39 6.96
C VAL A 23 -28.78 -3.85 8.14
N ASP A 24 -28.28 -2.80 8.74
CA ASP A 24 -29.01 -1.95 9.68
C ASP A 24 -29.55 -0.76 8.89
N PRO A 25 -30.84 -0.43 8.96
CA PRO A 25 -31.46 0.64 8.17
C PRO A 25 -30.83 2.03 8.39
N PHE A 26 -30.27 2.27 9.57
CA PHE A 26 -29.74 3.58 9.99
C PHE A 26 -28.21 3.65 9.94
N LEU A 27 -27.53 2.55 10.28
CA LEU A 27 -26.07 2.56 10.47
C LEU A 27 -25.29 1.78 9.41
N GLY A 28 -26.00 1.09 8.50
CA GLY A 28 -25.42 0.44 7.34
C GLY A 28 -25.05 -1.03 7.55
N ILE A 29 -24.08 -1.51 6.79
CA ILE A 29 -23.71 -2.93 6.73
C ILE A 29 -22.97 -3.35 8.00
N TYR A 30 -23.37 -4.48 8.59
CA TYR A 30 -22.73 -5.03 9.78
C TYR A 30 -22.61 -6.55 9.77
N HIS A 31 -21.77 -7.02 10.65
CA HIS A 31 -21.65 -8.42 11.02
C HIS A 31 -21.88 -8.60 12.52
N PRO A 32 -22.59 -9.66 12.96
CA PRO A 32 -22.73 -10.00 14.38
C PRO A 32 -21.41 -10.58 14.89
N ASP A 33 -20.71 -9.83 15.76
CA ASP A 33 -19.46 -10.26 16.37
C ASP A 33 -19.71 -10.91 17.74
N ASN A 34 -18.93 -11.91 18.07
CA ASN A 34 -19.02 -12.64 19.34
C ASN A 34 -18.55 -11.76 20.50
N ILE A 35 -19.37 -11.66 21.54
CA ILE A 35 -19.07 -10.88 22.75
C ILE A 35 -18.63 -11.74 23.95
N SER A 36 -18.31 -13.01 23.72
CA SER A 36 -17.77 -13.88 24.75
C SER A 36 -16.28 -13.62 24.98
N GLN A 37 -15.84 -13.64 26.23
CA GLN A 37 -14.43 -13.57 26.57
C GLN A 37 -13.81 -14.96 26.58
N GLY A 38 -12.73 -15.16 25.81
CA GLY A 38 -12.08 -16.47 25.68
C GLY A 38 -11.27 -16.91 26.90
N THR A 39 -10.79 -15.95 27.71
CA THR A 39 -9.89 -16.23 28.86
C THR A 39 -10.62 -16.59 30.15
N GLY A 40 -11.95 -16.57 30.19
CA GLY A 40 -12.74 -16.83 31.40
C GLY A 40 -12.78 -15.70 32.43
N GLN A 41 -12.16 -14.56 32.12
CA GLN A 41 -12.10 -13.37 33.00
C GLN A 41 -13.10 -12.27 32.59
N GLY A 42 -14.09 -12.59 31.78
CA GLY A 42 -15.12 -11.67 31.32
C GLY A 42 -16.12 -11.25 32.40
N GLY A 43 -16.77 -10.10 32.20
CA GLY A 43 -17.85 -9.63 33.06
C GLY A 43 -19.01 -10.63 33.16
N ARG A 44 -19.62 -10.71 34.35
CA ARG A 44 -20.79 -11.55 34.57
C ARG A 44 -21.90 -10.69 35.14
N PHE A 45 -22.81 -10.24 34.26
CA PHE A 45 -23.97 -9.42 34.59
C PHE A 45 -25.10 -9.78 33.62
N ASP A 46 -26.33 -9.43 33.95
CA ASP A 46 -27.49 -9.77 33.18
C ASP A 46 -27.71 -8.82 32.00
N ILE A 47 -27.86 -9.40 30.81
CA ILE A 47 -28.36 -8.69 29.62
C ILE A 47 -29.78 -9.20 29.39
N ILE A 48 -30.77 -8.32 29.61
CA ILE A 48 -32.18 -8.70 29.51
C ILE A 48 -32.60 -8.75 28.04
N HIS A 49 -33.22 -9.87 27.66
CA HIS A 49 -33.77 -10.04 26.31
C HIS A 49 -35.03 -9.16 26.13
N PRO A 50 -35.11 -8.33 25.06
CA PRO A 50 -36.17 -7.30 24.96
C PRO A 50 -37.59 -7.88 24.74
N VAL A 51 -37.69 -9.12 24.26
CA VAL A 51 -39.01 -9.76 24.00
C VAL A 51 -39.45 -10.67 25.14
N THR A 52 -38.55 -11.49 25.68
CA THR A 52 -38.88 -12.46 26.71
C THR A 52 -38.79 -11.89 28.13
N ASN A 53 -38.15 -10.74 28.29
CA ASN A 53 -37.91 -10.06 29.55
C ASN A 53 -37.11 -10.89 30.57
N ARG A 54 -36.30 -11.85 30.07
CA ARG A 54 -35.46 -12.75 30.86
C ARG A 54 -33.99 -12.50 30.57
N PRO A 55 -33.09 -12.81 31.53
CA PRO A 55 -31.66 -12.66 31.30
C PRO A 55 -31.14 -13.60 30.21
N CYS A 56 -30.40 -13.08 29.26
CA CYS A 56 -29.75 -13.85 28.21
C CYS A 56 -28.67 -14.78 28.77
N LYS A 57 -28.46 -15.89 28.09
CA LYS A 57 -27.40 -16.84 28.43
C LYS A 57 -26.02 -16.17 28.47
N VAL A 58 -25.40 -16.17 29.66
CA VAL A 58 -24.04 -15.67 29.84
C VAL A 58 -23.05 -16.71 29.28
N PRO A 59 -22.11 -16.29 28.42
CA PRO A 59 -21.06 -17.21 27.91
C PRO A 59 -20.22 -17.79 29.05
N THR A 60 -19.62 -18.94 28.85
CA THR A 60 -18.76 -19.61 29.85
C THR A 60 -17.59 -18.70 30.27
N GLY A 61 -17.00 -17.95 29.34
CA GLY A 61 -15.91 -17.00 29.60
C GLY A 61 -16.35 -15.64 30.13
N GLY A 62 -17.67 -15.37 30.23
CA GLY A 62 -18.23 -14.04 30.54
C GLY A 62 -18.28 -13.11 29.32
N TRP A 63 -18.73 -11.87 29.54
CA TRP A 63 -18.82 -10.83 28.51
C TRP A 63 -17.47 -10.16 28.26
N ARG A 64 -17.18 -9.83 27.02
CA ARG A 64 -15.93 -9.16 26.59
C ARG A 64 -15.87 -7.66 26.97
N PHE A 65 -16.92 -7.11 27.51
CA PHE A 65 -17.01 -5.69 27.91
C PHE A 65 -17.51 -5.55 29.36
N ALA A 66 -17.22 -4.41 29.97
CA ALA A 66 -17.66 -4.10 31.32
C ALA A 66 -19.15 -3.72 31.36
N GLU A 67 -19.82 -4.03 32.48
CA GLU A 67 -21.23 -3.72 32.70
C GLU A 67 -21.57 -2.25 32.46
N SER A 68 -20.68 -1.34 32.83
CA SER A 68 -20.85 0.11 32.61
C SER A 68 -21.06 0.53 31.15
N LYS A 69 -20.64 -0.31 30.19
CA LYS A 69 -20.88 -0.06 28.76
C LYS A 69 -22.22 -0.56 28.24
N LEU A 70 -22.91 -1.38 29.01
CA LEU A 70 -24.16 -1.99 28.56
C LEU A 70 -25.27 -0.96 28.23
N PRO A 71 -25.50 0.10 29.06
CA PRO A 71 -26.52 1.10 28.74
C PRO A 71 -26.25 1.82 27.40
N GLU A 72 -25.02 2.17 27.13
CA GLU A 72 -24.60 2.80 25.86
C GLU A 72 -24.84 1.88 24.66
N LEU A 73 -24.46 0.59 24.78
CA LEU A 73 -24.64 -0.39 23.72
C LEU A 73 -26.12 -0.65 23.42
N LEU A 74 -26.98 -0.64 24.42
CA LEU A 74 -28.43 -0.79 24.27
C LEU A 74 -29.04 0.47 23.62
N ALA A 75 -28.71 1.65 24.11
CA ALA A 75 -29.20 2.93 23.58
C ALA A 75 -28.85 3.13 22.11
N ASN A 76 -27.65 2.69 21.71
CA ASN A 76 -27.15 2.76 20.32
C ASN A 76 -27.57 1.56 19.46
N HIS A 77 -28.47 0.70 19.94
CA HIS A 77 -28.92 -0.50 19.22
C HIS A 77 -27.78 -1.40 18.71
N ARG A 78 -26.68 -1.48 19.47
CA ARG A 78 -25.49 -2.24 19.10
C ARG A 78 -25.58 -3.73 19.36
N ILE A 79 -26.52 -4.18 20.21
CA ILE A 79 -26.68 -5.57 20.58
C ILE A 79 -27.67 -6.24 19.64
N VAL A 80 -27.32 -7.39 19.11
CA VAL A 80 -28.18 -8.28 18.33
C VAL A 80 -28.62 -9.41 19.23
N PHE A 81 -29.90 -9.46 19.53
CA PHE A 81 -30.48 -10.54 20.30
C PHE A 81 -30.83 -11.71 19.36
N GLY A 82 -30.84 -12.94 19.92
CA GLY A 82 -31.37 -14.12 19.26
C GLY A 82 -32.88 -14.14 19.21
N LYS A 83 -33.43 -15.31 18.96
CA LYS A 83 -34.89 -15.51 18.99
C LYS A 83 -35.45 -15.42 20.42
N ASP A 84 -34.67 -15.85 21.39
CA ASP A 84 -34.98 -15.88 22.82
C ASP A 84 -33.71 -15.71 23.67
N GLU A 85 -33.87 -15.74 25.01
CA GLU A 85 -32.81 -15.58 25.99
C GLU A 85 -31.80 -16.74 26.03
N THR A 86 -32.07 -17.88 25.41
CA THR A 86 -31.16 -19.03 25.38
C THR A 86 -29.98 -18.82 24.45
N THR A 87 -30.11 -17.88 23.52
CA THR A 87 -29.09 -17.53 22.57
C THR A 87 -28.18 -16.42 23.14
N VAL A 88 -26.88 -16.63 23.08
CA VAL A 88 -25.89 -15.58 23.45
C VAL A 88 -26.01 -14.41 22.49
N PRO A 89 -26.30 -13.20 22.97
CA PRO A 89 -26.36 -12.03 22.10
C PRO A 89 -25.00 -11.72 21.44
N CYS A 90 -25.01 -10.95 20.34
CA CYS A 90 -23.84 -10.52 19.58
C CYS A 90 -23.76 -9.00 19.52
N LEU A 91 -22.60 -8.45 19.23
CA LEU A 91 -22.39 -7.02 18.98
C LEU A 91 -22.47 -6.75 17.48
N LYS A 92 -23.18 -5.70 17.06
CA LYS A 92 -23.11 -5.22 15.68
C LYS A 92 -21.76 -4.55 15.45
N ARG A 93 -20.94 -5.15 14.60
CA ARG A 93 -19.71 -4.55 14.10
C ARG A 93 -19.96 -4.01 12.70
N TYR A 94 -19.93 -2.70 12.53
CA TYR A 94 -20.24 -2.08 11.25
C TYR A 94 -19.04 -2.07 10.34
N LEU A 95 -19.26 -2.27 9.03
CA LEU A 95 -18.20 -2.24 8.02
C LEU A 95 -17.43 -0.91 8.04
N LYS A 96 -18.12 0.21 8.23
CA LYS A 96 -17.51 1.53 8.36
C LYS A 96 -16.55 1.69 9.55
N GLU A 97 -16.63 0.79 10.54
CA GLU A 97 -15.73 0.80 11.71
C GLU A 97 -14.41 0.06 11.44
N THR A 98 -14.31 -0.60 10.30
CA THR A 98 -13.12 -1.35 9.85
C THR A 98 -12.35 -0.60 8.75
N GLU A 99 -12.62 0.69 8.59
CA GLU A 99 -11.91 1.56 7.64
C GLU A 99 -10.38 1.54 7.85
N TYR A 100 -9.96 1.34 9.09
CA TYR A 100 -8.55 1.18 9.45
C TYR A 100 -8.31 -0.21 10.05
N GLU A 101 -7.78 -1.12 9.26
CA GLU A 101 -7.30 -2.41 9.76
C GLU A 101 -5.81 -2.32 10.12
N ILE A 102 -5.45 -2.93 11.26
CA ILE A 102 -4.04 -3.07 11.64
C ILE A 102 -3.44 -4.15 10.74
N TYR A 103 -2.52 -3.74 9.89
CA TYR A 103 -1.77 -4.68 9.07
C TYR A 103 -0.87 -5.58 9.92
N SER A 104 -0.69 -6.82 9.46
CA SER A 104 0.25 -7.73 10.10
C SER A 104 1.67 -7.18 10.02
N SER A 105 2.42 -7.26 11.12
CA SER A 105 3.84 -6.90 11.14
C SER A 105 4.73 -7.89 10.38
N VAL A 106 4.19 -9.03 9.98
CA VAL A 106 4.91 -10.07 9.23
C VAL A 106 4.17 -10.37 7.94
N PHE A 107 4.87 -10.19 6.82
CA PHE A 107 4.41 -10.57 5.48
C PHE A 107 5.22 -11.78 5.02
N TYR A 108 4.56 -12.91 4.82
CA TYR A 108 5.20 -14.06 4.19
C TYR A 108 4.81 -14.14 2.72
N LYS A 109 5.80 -14.11 1.84
CA LYS A 109 5.62 -14.31 0.41
C LYS A 109 6.82 -15.03 -0.17
N ASP A 110 6.57 -16.05 -1.02
CA ASP A 110 7.65 -16.78 -1.69
C ASP A 110 8.36 -15.89 -2.72
N GLY A 111 9.66 -15.64 -2.48
CA GLY A 111 10.47 -14.77 -3.35
C GLY A 111 10.66 -15.30 -4.78
N ARG A 112 10.46 -16.60 -5.02
CA ARG A 112 10.56 -17.20 -6.36
C ARG A 112 9.57 -16.60 -7.35
N GLY A 113 8.40 -16.18 -6.88
CA GLY A 113 7.41 -15.51 -7.73
C GLY A 113 7.90 -14.16 -8.26
N ALA A 114 8.62 -13.39 -7.47
CA ALA A 114 9.20 -12.11 -7.91
C ALA A 114 10.26 -12.30 -9.01
N SER A 115 11.12 -13.31 -8.85
CA SER A 115 12.13 -13.65 -9.87
C SER A 115 11.49 -14.04 -11.20
N LYS A 116 10.48 -14.91 -11.17
CA LYS A 116 9.74 -15.29 -12.38
C LYS A 116 9.11 -14.09 -13.09
N ARG A 117 8.44 -13.22 -12.37
CA ARG A 117 7.77 -12.06 -12.98
C ARG A 117 8.73 -11.07 -13.62
N ILE A 118 9.91 -10.84 -13.02
CA ILE A 118 10.92 -9.99 -13.64
C ILE A 118 11.57 -10.66 -14.84
N GLU A 119 11.82 -11.98 -14.80
CA GLU A 119 12.34 -12.75 -15.93
C GLU A 119 11.37 -12.70 -17.12
N GLU A 120 10.08 -12.90 -16.89
CA GLU A 120 9.04 -12.76 -17.91
C GLU A 120 8.97 -11.33 -18.46
N LEU A 121 9.02 -10.32 -17.59
CA LEU A 121 8.96 -8.91 -17.98
C LEU A 121 10.17 -8.49 -18.84
N LEU A 122 11.37 -8.96 -18.49
CA LEU A 122 12.61 -8.63 -19.20
C LEU A 122 12.95 -9.58 -20.35
N ASN A 123 12.21 -10.70 -20.50
CA ASN A 123 12.51 -11.81 -21.41
C ASN A 123 13.90 -12.42 -21.15
N GLY A 124 14.25 -12.60 -19.87
CA GLY A 124 15.50 -13.22 -19.48
C GLY A 124 15.88 -12.98 -18.03
N LYS A 125 16.76 -13.81 -17.53
CA LYS A 125 17.26 -13.73 -16.15
C LYS A 125 18.43 -12.73 -16.06
N TYR A 126 18.12 -11.46 -15.81
CA TYR A 126 19.11 -10.37 -15.80
C TYR A 126 19.34 -9.76 -14.42
N PHE A 127 18.55 -10.16 -13.42
CA PHE A 127 18.71 -9.66 -12.06
C PHE A 127 18.41 -10.75 -11.03
N ASP A 128 19.32 -10.91 -10.08
CA ASP A 128 19.15 -11.87 -8.98
C ASP A 128 18.45 -11.20 -7.79
N TYR A 129 17.61 -11.98 -7.11
CA TYR A 129 16.91 -11.60 -5.88
C TYR A 129 16.09 -10.30 -5.95
N PRO A 130 15.24 -10.09 -6.96
CA PRO A 130 14.37 -8.93 -7.04
C PRO A 130 13.39 -8.92 -5.86
N LYS A 131 13.09 -7.75 -5.34
CA LYS A 131 12.01 -7.61 -4.35
C LYS A 131 10.66 -7.84 -5.03
N ASP A 132 9.69 -8.32 -4.26
CA ASP A 132 8.32 -8.51 -4.73
C ASP A 132 7.61 -7.16 -4.84
N GLU A 133 7.15 -6.81 -6.04
CA GLU A 133 6.46 -5.54 -6.29
C GLU A 133 5.14 -5.42 -5.54
N GLY A 134 4.47 -6.54 -5.27
CA GLY A 134 3.24 -6.54 -4.49
C GLY A 134 3.48 -6.19 -3.01
N ILE A 135 4.59 -6.65 -2.41
CA ILE A 135 4.98 -6.26 -1.04
C ILE A 135 5.32 -4.77 -0.99
N ILE A 136 6.13 -4.29 -1.94
CA ILE A 136 6.49 -2.86 -1.99
C ILE A 136 5.24 -2.01 -2.21
N LYS A 137 4.33 -2.43 -3.09
CA LYS A 137 3.03 -1.77 -3.29
C LYS A 137 2.23 -1.68 -1.99
N THR A 138 2.15 -2.75 -1.23
CA THR A 138 1.49 -2.75 0.09
C THR A 138 2.15 -1.73 1.02
N PHE A 139 3.48 -1.71 1.13
CA PHE A 139 4.15 -0.72 1.99
C PHE A 139 3.88 0.71 1.55
N VAL A 140 3.91 0.99 0.26
CA VAL A 140 3.58 2.33 -0.26
C VAL A 140 2.14 2.69 0.06
N SER A 141 1.18 1.78 -0.11
CA SER A 141 -0.23 2.04 0.21
C SER A 141 -0.51 2.30 1.69
N LEU A 142 0.31 1.74 2.60
CA LEU A 142 0.16 1.94 4.04
C LEU A 142 0.62 3.33 4.52
N VAL A 143 1.52 3.97 3.79
CA VAL A 143 2.16 5.23 4.22
C VAL A 143 1.79 6.42 3.34
N THR A 144 1.02 6.21 2.29
CA THR A 144 0.53 7.26 1.40
C THR A 144 -0.97 7.45 1.53
N SER A 145 -1.43 8.68 1.32
CA SER A 145 -2.84 9.03 1.44
C SER A 145 -3.69 8.37 0.36
N TYR A 146 -4.92 8.01 0.71
CA TYR A 146 -5.95 7.52 -0.22
C TYR A 146 -7.13 8.52 -0.22
N PRO A 147 -7.85 8.76 -1.32
CA PRO A 147 -7.74 8.10 -2.63
C PRO A 147 -6.75 8.72 -3.62
N ALA A 148 -6.34 9.96 -3.49
CA ALA A 148 -5.62 10.69 -4.55
C ALA A 148 -4.30 11.27 -4.01
N SER A 149 -3.37 10.39 -3.63
CA SER A 149 -2.06 10.80 -3.15
C SER A 149 -1.20 11.40 -4.27
N GLU A 150 -0.54 12.52 -3.96
CA GLU A 150 0.56 13.10 -4.74
C GLU A 150 1.93 12.92 -4.07
N ASP A 151 2.02 11.97 -3.14
CA ASP A 151 3.22 11.69 -2.38
C ASP A 151 4.40 11.31 -3.28
N ILE A 152 5.61 11.61 -2.81
CA ILE A 152 6.86 11.26 -3.50
C ILE A 152 7.50 10.10 -2.75
N ILE A 153 7.71 8.99 -3.44
CA ILE A 153 8.38 7.81 -2.92
C ILE A 153 9.84 7.84 -3.34
N LEU A 154 10.74 7.84 -2.36
CA LEU A 154 12.18 7.86 -2.58
C LEU A 154 12.81 6.53 -2.23
N ASP A 155 13.55 5.93 -3.19
CA ASP A 155 14.28 4.69 -3.03
C ASP A 155 15.76 4.93 -3.36
N PHE A 156 16.61 4.90 -2.33
CA PHE A 156 18.05 5.14 -2.47
C PHE A 156 18.83 3.95 -3.04
N PHE A 157 18.24 2.76 -3.05
CA PHE A 157 18.87 1.53 -3.51
C PHE A 157 17.92 0.77 -4.43
N ALA A 158 17.57 1.41 -5.53
CA ALA A 158 16.49 0.95 -6.42
C ALA A 158 16.69 -0.47 -6.98
N GLY A 159 17.93 -0.97 -7.02
CA GLY A 159 18.25 -2.30 -7.53
C GLY A 159 17.68 -2.50 -8.94
N SER A 160 16.70 -3.40 -9.04
CA SER A 160 16.01 -3.64 -10.32
C SER A 160 14.85 -2.66 -10.62
N GLY A 161 14.61 -1.62 -9.81
CA GLY A 161 13.52 -0.65 -10.01
C GLY A 161 12.14 -1.17 -9.58
N THR A 162 12.10 -2.02 -8.55
CA THR A 162 10.83 -2.60 -8.04
C THR A 162 9.88 -1.52 -7.53
N THR A 163 10.40 -0.52 -6.83
CA THR A 163 9.61 0.56 -6.23
C THR A 163 8.87 1.37 -7.29
N ALA A 164 9.53 1.73 -8.39
CA ALA A 164 8.89 2.42 -9.50
C ALA A 164 7.74 1.60 -10.11
N HIS A 165 7.96 0.29 -10.34
CA HIS A 165 6.93 -0.61 -10.85
C HIS A 165 5.74 -0.70 -9.89
N ALA A 166 5.98 -0.82 -8.57
CA ALA A 166 4.94 -0.87 -7.55
C ALA A 166 4.11 0.42 -7.47
N VAL A 167 4.76 1.58 -7.57
CA VAL A 167 4.06 2.89 -7.57
C VAL A 167 3.17 3.05 -8.80
N MET A 168 3.64 2.70 -9.99
CA MET A 168 2.82 2.73 -11.21
C MET A 168 1.59 1.81 -11.10
N GLN A 169 1.76 0.60 -10.54
CA GLN A 169 0.64 -0.31 -10.30
C GLN A 169 -0.37 0.27 -9.31
N LEU A 170 0.11 0.85 -8.20
CA LEU A 170 -0.77 1.43 -7.19
C LEU A 170 -1.56 2.63 -7.73
N ASN A 171 -0.91 3.51 -8.49
CA ASN A 171 -1.59 4.64 -9.14
C ASN A 171 -2.69 4.20 -10.12
N ARG A 172 -2.47 3.07 -10.83
CA ARG A 172 -3.52 2.46 -11.67
C ARG A 172 -4.68 1.95 -10.84
N GLU A 173 -4.40 1.30 -9.69
CA GLU A 173 -5.41 0.63 -8.87
C GLU A 173 -6.32 1.60 -8.12
N ASP A 174 -5.76 2.70 -7.62
CA ASP A 174 -6.50 3.65 -6.76
C ASP A 174 -6.69 5.04 -7.37
N GLY A 175 -6.21 5.26 -8.61
CA GLY A 175 -6.30 6.55 -9.28
C GLY A 175 -5.37 7.63 -8.73
N GLY A 176 -4.41 7.28 -7.88
CA GLY A 176 -3.41 8.18 -7.32
C GLY A 176 -2.44 8.74 -8.35
N ASN A 177 -1.71 9.78 -7.97
CA ASN A 177 -0.68 10.44 -8.80
C ASN A 177 0.65 10.50 -8.07
N ARG A 178 0.98 9.42 -7.33
CA ARG A 178 2.25 9.32 -6.62
C ARG A 178 3.41 9.37 -7.61
N LYS A 179 4.47 10.05 -7.20
CA LYS A 179 5.74 10.12 -7.95
C LYS A 179 6.78 9.23 -7.29
N TYR A 180 7.81 8.86 -8.03
CA TYR A 180 8.93 8.10 -7.48
C TYR A 180 10.26 8.71 -7.91
N ILE A 181 11.23 8.60 -7.02
CA ILE A 181 12.63 8.93 -7.25
C ILE A 181 13.44 7.68 -6.89
N CYS A 182 14.05 7.07 -7.89
CA CYS A 182 14.88 5.88 -7.72
C CYS A 182 16.35 6.23 -7.95
N ILE A 183 17.18 5.95 -6.98
CA ILE A 183 18.63 6.18 -7.06
C ILE A 183 19.33 4.83 -7.12
N GLN A 184 20.20 4.65 -8.12
CA GLN A 184 21.00 3.44 -8.28
C GLN A 184 22.41 3.82 -8.70
N LEU A 185 23.40 3.30 -7.98
CA LEU A 185 24.79 3.39 -8.39
C LEU A 185 24.99 2.63 -9.72
N PRO A 186 25.88 3.11 -10.59
CA PRO A 186 26.17 2.45 -11.87
C PRO A 186 27.09 1.24 -11.68
N GLU A 187 26.72 0.34 -10.76
CA GLU A 187 27.44 -0.92 -10.51
C GLU A 187 27.49 -1.75 -11.78
N LEU A 188 28.67 -2.23 -12.13
CA LEU A 188 28.87 -3.04 -13.32
C LEU A 188 28.27 -4.43 -13.14
N CYS A 189 27.57 -4.92 -14.15
CA CYS A 189 27.20 -6.30 -14.22
C CYS A 189 28.44 -7.17 -14.47
N ASP A 190 28.45 -8.40 -13.90
CA ASP A 190 29.52 -9.35 -14.20
C ASP A 190 29.58 -9.60 -15.71
N ALA A 191 30.77 -9.49 -16.29
CA ALA A 191 31.01 -9.69 -17.73
C ALA A 191 30.58 -11.09 -18.23
N LYS A 192 30.50 -12.09 -17.33
CA LYS A 192 30.03 -13.43 -17.65
C LYS A 192 28.50 -13.59 -17.48
N SER A 193 27.82 -12.62 -16.88
CA SER A 193 26.39 -12.67 -16.62
C SER A 193 25.55 -12.62 -17.91
N GLU A 194 24.38 -13.19 -17.88
CA GLU A 194 23.41 -13.08 -18.98
C GLU A 194 22.95 -11.63 -19.20
N ALA A 195 22.89 -10.83 -18.14
CA ALA A 195 22.60 -9.40 -18.22
C ALA A 195 23.65 -8.66 -19.10
N TYR A 196 24.94 -8.89 -18.84
CA TYR A 196 26.00 -8.27 -19.61
C TYR A 196 26.00 -8.69 -21.07
N LYS A 197 25.79 -9.99 -21.34
CA LYS A 197 25.67 -10.54 -22.71
C LYS A 197 24.48 -9.95 -23.46
N ALA A 198 23.38 -9.66 -22.74
CA ALA A 198 22.19 -9.01 -23.30
C ALA A 198 22.33 -7.49 -23.50
N GLY A 199 23.49 -6.91 -23.15
CA GLY A 199 23.81 -5.50 -23.36
C GLY A 199 23.63 -4.61 -22.14
N TYR A 200 23.16 -5.15 -21.00
CA TYR A 200 23.06 -4.39 -19.75
C TYR A 200 24.42 -4.36 -19.04
N LYS A 201 25.13 -3.25 -19.15
CA LYS A 201 26.45 -3.10 -18.54
C LYS A 201 26.42 -2.77 -17.07
N THR A 202 25.32 -2.16 -16.61
CA THR A 202 25.14 -1.75 -15.21
C THR A 202 23.76 -2.17 -14.69
N ILE A 203 23.65 -2.30 -13.34
CA ILE A 203 22.39 -2.55 -12.66
C ILE A 203 21.37 -1.44 -12.97
N ALA A 204 21.83 -0.19 -13.06
CA ALA A 204 20.97 0.93 -13.41
C ALA A 204 20.32 0.79 -14.80
N GLU A 205 20.97 0.13 -15.75
CA GLU A 205 20.38 -0.14 -17.09
C GLU A 205 19.27 -1.18 -17.01
N ILE A 206 19.45 -2.22 -16.21
CA ILE A 206 18.40 -3.22 -15.93
C ILE A 206 17.19 -2.56 -15.27
N SER A 207 17.44 -1.69 -14.28
CA SER A 207 16.40 -0.93 -13.59
C SER A 207 15.56 -0.08 -14.55
N LYS A 208 16.22 0.71 -15.39
CA LYS A 208 15.57 1.55 -16.41
C LYS A 208 14.71 0.72 -17.37
N GLU A 209 15.23 -0.42 -17.81
CA GLU A 209 14.50 -1.28 -18.73
C GLU A 209 13.29 -1.93 -18.06
N ARG A 210 13.41 -2.38 -16.79
CA ARG A 210 12.26 -2.87 -16.03
C ARG A 210 11.17 -1.80 -15.94
N ILE A 211 11.51 -0.55 -15.61
CA ILE A 211 10.55 0.54 -15.49
C ILE A 211 9.83 0.78 -16.82
N ARG A 212 10.57 0.82 -17.95
CA ARG A 212 9.95 0.98 -19.28
C ARG A 212 8.98 -0.12 -19.61
N ARG A 213 9.39 -1.40 -19.43
CA ARG A 213 8.55 -2.54 -19.75
C ARG A 213 7.35 -2.66 -18.83
N ALA A 214 7.50 -2.35 -17.54
CA ALA A 214 6.39 -2.28 -16.61
C ALA A 214 5.36 -1.23 -17.03
N GLY A 215 5.81 -0.01 -17.39
CA GLY A 215 4.95 1.04 -17.90
C GLY A 215 4.25 0.65 -19.21
N MET A 216 4.96 0.04 -20.15
CA MET A 216 4.37 -0.46 -21.40
C MET A 216 3.32 -1.54 -21.15
N LYS A 217 3.61 -2.51 -20.27
CA LYS A 217 2.67 -3.57 -19.92
C LYS A 217 1.40 -3.00 -19.30
N LEU A 218 1.52 -2.09 -18.33
CA LEU A 218 0.39 -1.43 -17.70
C LEU A 218 -0.44 -0.62 -18.71
N ARG A 219 0.21 0.07 -19.63
CA ARG A 219 -0.47 0.79 -20.70
C ARG A 219 -1.33 -0.13 -21.55
N MET A 220 -0.75 -1.23 -22.02
CA MET A 220 -1.47 -2.22 -22.84
C MET A 220 -2.67 -2.81 -22.09
N GLU A 221 -2.51 -3.10 -20.81
CA GLU A 221 -3.59 -3.62 -19.96
C GLU A 221 -4.73 -2.60 -19.81
N ILE A 222 -4.41 -1.31 -19.58
CA ILE A 222 -5.41 -0.24 -19.44
C ILE A 222 -6.13 0.00 -20.77
N GLU A 223 -5.41 0.05 -21.88
CA GLU A 223 -6.01 0.22 -23.21
C GLU A 223 -6.96 -0.94 -23.57
N ALA A 224 -6.58 -2.16 -23.21
CA ALA A 224 -7.43 -3.34 -23.39
C ALA A 224 -8.69 -3.28 -22.50
N GLU A 225 -8.58 -2.75 -21.29
CA GLU A 225 -9.69 -2.56 -20.37
C GLU A 225 -10.63 -1.46 -20.85
N GLN A 226 -10.10 -0.31 -21.27
CA GLN A 226 -10.87 0.77 -21.90
C GLN A 226 -11.64 0.30 -23.14
N ALA A 227 -11.00 -0.48 -24.01
CA ALA A 227 -11.64 -1.05 -25.18
C ALA A 227 -12.77 -2.04 -24.83
N LYS A 228 -12.65 -2.79 -23.72
CA LYS A 228 -13.74 -3.63 -23.22
C LYS A 228 -14.89 -2.81 -22.65
N GLN A 229 -14.59 -1.75 -21.88
CA GLN A 229 -15.61 -0.85 -21.34
C GLN A 229 -16.43 -0.21 -22.46
N GLN A 230 -15.77 0.33 -23.49
CA GLN A 230 -16.43 0.97 -24.64
C GLN A 230 -17.33 0.03 -25.47
N ARG A 231 -17.10 -1.29 -25.42
CA ARG A 231 -17.93 -2.30 -26.11
C ARG A 231 -19.16 -2.73 -25.32
N ARG A 232 -19.28 -2.36 -24.06
CA ARG A 232 -20.45 -2.70 -23.24
C ARG A 232 -21.63 -1.82 -23.65
N LEU A 233 -22.82 -2.42 -23.75
CA LEU A 233 -24.05 -1.73 -24.13
C LEU A 233 -24.56 -0.76 -23.03
N ASP A 234 -24.12 -0.99 -21.78
CA ASP A 234 -24.50 -0.22 -20.57
C ASP A 234 -23.44 0.81 -20.15
N PHE A 235 -22.53 1.16 -21.06
CA PHE A 235 -21.40 2.06 -20.77
C PHE A 235 -21.82 3.55 -20.58
N GLU A 236 -23.05 3.91 -20.89
CA GLU A 236 -23.53 5.29 -20.79
C GLU A 236 -23.42 5.82 -19.34
N GLY A 237 -22.51 6.78 -19.13
CA GLY A 237 -22.28 7.47 -17.85
C GLY A 237 -21.16 6.90 -16.96
N GLU A 238 -20.51 5.81 -17.33
CA GLU A 238 -19.31 5.33 -16.64
C GLU A 238 -18.04 6.10 -17.12
N GLU A 239 -17.19 6.52 -16.19
CA GLU A 239 -15.88 7.07 -16.56
C GLU A 239 -14.94 5.96 -17.01
N LEU A 240 -14.21 6.20 -18.10
CA LEU A 240 -13.12 5.30 -18.55
C LEU A 240 -12.03 5.20 -17.49
N VAL A 241 -11.43 4.01 -17.37
CA VAL A 241 -10.23 3.82 -16.53
C VAL A 241 -9.18 4.86 -16.93
N LYS A 242 -8.75 5.67 -15.97
CA LYS A 242 -7.79 6.74 -16.20
C LYS A 242 -6.39 6.18 -16.43
N MET A 243 -5.69 6.69 -17.44
CA MET A 243 -4.28 6.37 -17.67
C MET A 243 -3.41 7.16 -16.69
N PRO A 244 -2.65 6.51 -15.78
CA PRO A 244 -1.69 7.21 -14.93
C PRO A 244 -0.46 7.65 -15.73
N ASP A 245 0.39 8.52 -15.15
CA ASP A 245 1.71 8.80 -15.71
C ASP A 245 2.60 7.55 -15.58
N LEU A 246 3.00 6.99 -16.71
CA LEU A 246 3.85 5.81 -16.82
C LEU A 246 5.26 6.15 -17.32
N GLY A 247 5.55 7.45 -17.48
CA GLY A 247 6.84 7.96 -17.90
C GLY A 247 7.84 8.10 -16.74
N PHE A 248 9.12 8.28 -17.09
CA PHE A 248 10.15 8.69 -16.12
C PHE A 248 11.27 9.44 -16.83
N LYS A 249 11.98 10.26 -16.05
CA LYS A 249 13.19 10.97 -16.50
C LYS A 249 14.42 10.32 -15.90
N VAL A 250 15.51 10.34 -16.65
CA VAL A 250 16.80 9.81 -16.19
C VAL A 250 17.77 10.96 -16.00
N PHE A 251 18.35 11.05 -14.82
CA PHE A 251 19.37 12.03 -14.47
C PHE A 251 20.67 11.31 -14.12
N LYS A 252 21.79 11.94 -14.36
CA LYS A 252 23.08 11.53 -13.83
C LYS A 252 23.55 12.60 -12.85
N LEU A 253 24.05 12.18 -11.71
CA LEU A 253 24.72 13.09 -10.80
C LEU A 253 26.01 13.59 -11.47
N ALA A 254 26.17 14.87 -11.46
CA ALA A 254 27.39 15.56 -11.84
C ALA A 254 28.00 16.22 -10.61
N GLU A 255 29.24 16.64 -10.72
CA GLU A 255 29.88 17.48 -9.69
C GLU A 255 29.04 18.75 -9.47
N SER A 256 28.94 19.16 -8.22
CA SER A 256 28.18 20.35 -7.85
C SER A 256 28.87 21.59 -8.45
N ASN A 257 28.10 22.48 -9.05
CA ASN A 257 28.58 23.82 -9.46
C ASN A 257 28.80 24.75 -8.27
N PHE A 258 28.42 24.30 -7.06
CA PHE A 258 28.67 25.09 -5.86
C PHE A 258 29.94 24.66 -5.17
N LYS A 259 30.64 25.64 -4.57
CA LYS A 259 31.78 25.38 -3.69
C LYS A 259 31.34 24.47 -2.53
N GLN A 260 32.19 23.51 -2.19
CA GLN A 260 31.94 22.63 -1.06
C GLN A 260 32.39 23.29 0.24
N TRP A 261 31.48 23.24 1.26
CA TRP A 261 31.85 23.60 2.61
C TRP A 261 32.89 22.60 3.15
N ARG A 262 33.97 23.11 3.74
CA ARG A 262 34.98 22.29 4.38
C ARG A 262 34.84 22.39 5.89
N ASP A 263 34.88 21.27 6.57
CA ASP A 263 34.93 21.26 8.02
C ASP A 263 36.31 21.81 8.48
N ILE A 264 36.31 22.98 9.10
CA ILE A 264 37.49 23.58 9.67
C ILE A 264 37.70 22.97 11.06
N LYS A 265 38.73 22.16 11.21
CA LYS A 265 39.11 21.57 12.49
C LYS A 265 39.94 22.60 13.29
N GLY A 266 39.32 23.13 14.34
CA GLY A 266 39.97 24.07 15.26
C GLY A 266 39.28 25.40 15.35
N SER A 267 39.91 26.35 16.08
CA SER A 267 39.39 27.69 16.35
C SER A 267 40.07 28.79 15.50
N ASP A 268 40.58 28.47 14.33
CA ASP A 268 41.18 29.44 13.43
C ASP A 268 40.12 30.38 12.83
N LYS A 269 39.99 31.55 13.41
CA LYS A 269 39.03 32.56 13.01
C LYS A 269 39.27 33.14 11.61
N GLU A 270 40.49 33.16 11.16
CA GLU A 270 40.82 33.70 9.83
C GLU A 270 40.46 32.70 8.73
N GLU A 271 40.65 31.42 8.98
CA GLU A 271 40.20 30.36 8.05
C GLU A 271 38.67 30.35 7.93
N TRP A 272 37.97 30.49 9.03
CA TRP A 272 36.48 30.65 9.03
C TRP A 272 36.02 31.86 8.25
N LYS A 273 36.64 33.02 8.47
CA LYS A 273 36.31 34.24 7.73
C LYS A 273 36.56 34.08 6.24
N GLN A 274 37.71 33.52 5.86
CA GLN A 274 38.05 33.32 4.46
C GLN A 274 37.03 32.37 3.80
N GLN A 275 36.64 31.29 4.47
CA GLN A 275 35.64 30.40 3.93
C GLN A 275 34.27 31.07 3.77
N LEU A 276 33.85 31.91 4.73
CA LEU A 276 32.64 32.71 4.61
C LEU A 276 32.68 33.67 3.43
N ILE A 277 33.83 34.37 3.25
CA ILE A 277 34.05 35.27 2.10
C ILE A 277 33.97 34.49 0.79
N ASP A 278 34.61 33.33 0.71
CA ASP A 278 34.57 32.47 -0.47
C ASP A 278 33.13 31.99 -0.83
N PHE A 279 32.25 31.93 0.16
CA PHE A 279 30.82 31.60 -0.05
C PHE A 279 29.92 32.80 -0.38
N LEU A 280 30.42 34.04 -0.38
CA LEU A 280 29.67 35.17 -0.94
C LEU A 280 29.41 35.01 -2.45
N ASP A 281 30.32 34.35 -3.15
CA ASP A 281 30.09 33.77 -4.47
C ASP A 281 30.11 32.24 -4.35
N PRO A 282 28.95 31.58 -4.26
CA PRO A 282 28.88 30.16 -3.99
C PRO A 282 29.25 29.27 -5.18
N LEU A 283 29.42 29.84 -6.36
CA LEU A 283 29.73 29.07 -7.56
C LEU A 283 31.23 28.68 -7.60
N ALA A 284 31.47 27.45 -8.01
CA ALA A 284 32.85 26.98 -8.30
C ALA A 284 33.39 27.65 -9.55
N LYS A 285 34.71 27.81 -9.64
CA LYS A 285 35.39 28.48 -10.80
C LYS A 285 35.12 27.81 -12.14
N ASN A 286 34.75 26.52 -12.13
CA ASN A 286 34.44 25.70 -13.30
C ASN A 286 32.95 25.43 -13.46
N ALA A 287 32.12 26.24 -12.82
CA ALA A 287 30.66 26.09 -12.94
C ALA A 287 30.22 26.20 -14.41
N THR A 288 29.44 25.21 -14.85
CA THR A 288 28.85 25.20 -16.19
C THR A 288 27.40 25.68 -16.10
N VAL A 289 27.04 26.57 -17.02
CA VAL A 289 25.63 26.96 -17.20
C VAL A 289 24.98 25.80 -17.92
N GLY A 290 24.03 25.10 -17.21
CA GLY A 290 23.24 24.01 -17.76
C GLY A 290 22.02 24.51 -18.53
#